data_dd9feba8983b0f2a9dfd1c4704d7f466
#
_entry.id   dd9feba8983b0f2a9dfd1c4704d7f466
#
_cell.length_a   1.000
_cell.length_b   1.000
_cell.length_c   1.000
_cell.angle_alpha   90.00
_cell.angle_beta   90.00
_cell.angle_gamma   90.00
#
_symmetry.space_group_name_H-M   'P 1'
#
loop_
_entity.id
_entity.type
_entity.pdbx_description
1 polymer ?
#
loop_
_entity_poly.entity_id
_entity_poly.type
_entity_poly.pdbx_seq_one_letter_code
_entity_poly.pdbx_strand_id
1 'polypeptide(L)'
;MDLQGAFEAATERAKNLPNQPNDVLLDLYGIFKQATAGDVTGEKPGMFDFVGAAKYDAWEKRRGMKQDDAKQAYVDLVDQLADA
;
A
#
# COMPACT_ATOMS: atom_id res chain seq x y z
N MET A 1 14.21 -11.37 11.82
CA MET A 1 12.76 -11.15 11.68
C MET A 1 12.34 -11.62 10.30
N ASP A 2 11.25 -12.37 10.21
CA ASP A 2 10.77 -12.83 8.93
C ASP A 2 10.03 -11.70 8.18
N LEU A 3 9.68 -11.95 6.93
CA LEU A 3 9.03 -10.93 6.09
C LEU A 3 7.68 -10.49 6.68
N GLN A 4 6.89 -11.43 7.19
CA GLN A 4 5.60 -11.09 7.80
C GLN A 4 5.79 -10.19 9.02
N GLY A 5 6.75 -10.50 9.88
CA GLY A 5 7.06 -9.66 11.02
C GLY A 5 7.56 -8.29 10.63
N ALA A 6 8.42 -8.23 9.60
CA ALA A 6 8.91 -6.94 9.08
C ALA A 6 7.76 -6.11 8.50
N PHE A 7 6.84 -6.76 7.78
CA PHE A 7 5.67 -6.09 7.22
C PHE A 7 4.76 -5.53 8.32
N GLU A 8 4.47 -6.34 9.35
CA GLU A 8 3.65 -5.88 10.48
C GLU A 8 4.30 -4.70 11.19
N ALA A 9 5.60 -4.76 11.42
CA ALA A 9 6.33 -3.65 12.03
C ALA A 9 6.25 -2.39 11.16
N ALA A 10 6.35 -2.55 9.84
CA ALA A 10 6.23 -1.42 8.91
C ALA A 10 4.84 -0.80 8.95
N THR A 11 3.77 -1.60 9.06
CA THR A 11 2.41 -1.06 9.18
C THR A 11 2.25 -0.21 10.44
N GLU A 12 2.87 -0.61 11.55
CA GLU A 12 2.85 0.19 12.76
C GLU A 12 3.66 1.48 12.61
N ARG A 13 4.85 1.40 12.00
CA ARG A 13 5.66 2.60 11.76
C ARG A 13 4.98 3.58 10.83
N ALA A 14 4.22 3.08 9.85
CA ALA A 14 3.51 3.94 8.91
C ALA A 14 2.52 4.88 9.60
N LYS A 15 1.95 4.47 10.72
CA LYS A 15 1.01 5.30 11.49
C LYS A 15 1.68 6.52 12.08
N ASN A 16 3.00 6.50 12.25
CA ASN A 16 3.77 7.56 12.89
C ASN A 16 4.64 8.34 11.91
N LEU A 17 4.47 8.10 10.60
CA LEU A 17 5.22 8.85 9.60
C LEU A 17 4.77 10.31 9.59
N PRO A 18 5.67 11.25 9.24
CA PRO A 18 5.27 12.62 8.96
C PRO A 18 4.21 12.65 7.85
N ASN A 19 3.47 13.75 7.76
CA ASN A 19 2.46 13.90 6.71
C ASN A 19 3.09 13.67 5.35
N GLN A 20 2.42 12.85 4.53
CA GLN A 20 2.87 12.51 3.19
C GLN A 20 1.91 13.09 2.15
N PRO A 21 2.41 13.40 0.94
CA PRO A 21 1.52 13.77 -0.17
C PRO A 21 0.52 12.66 -0.47
N ASN A 22 -0.62 13.04 -1.06
CA ASN A 22 -1.68 12.07 -1.37
C ASN A 22 -1.22 10.94 -2.29
N ASP A 23 -0.35 11.24 -3.26
CA ASP A 23 0.16 10.20 -4.15
C ASP A 23 0.98 9.15 -3.41
N VAL A 24 1.76 9.56 -2.40
CA VAL A 24 2.51 8.64 -1.57
C VAL A 24 1.58 7.79 -0.70
N LEU A 25 0.55 8.42 -0.12
CA LEU A 25 -0.44 7.69 0.68
C LEU A 25 -1.19 6.66 -0.16
N LEU A 26 -1.50 7.00 -1.42
CA LEU A 26 -2.14 6.06 -2.34
C LEU A 26 -1.21 4.90 -2.71
N ASP A 27 0.08 5.18 -2.92
CA ASP A 27 1.05 4.11 -3.19
C ASP A 27 1.13 3.15 -2.01
N LEU A 28 1.21 3.67 -0.79
CA LEU A 28 1.20 2.85 0.42
C LEU A 28 -0.06 1.99 0.49
N TYR A 29 -1.22 2.58 0.20
CA TYR A 29 -2.49 1.86 0.23
C TYR A 29 -2.51 0.72 -0.79
N GLY A 30 -2.12 1.00 -2.03
CA GLY A 30 -2.15 0.01 -3.10
C GLY A 30 -1.22 -1.17 -2.81
N ILE A 31 -0.02 -0.88 -2.35
CA ILE A 31 0.95 -1.92 -1.98
C ILE A 31 0.43 -2.73 -0.79
N PHE A 32 -0.14 -2.07 0.20
CA PHE A 32 -0.72 -2.73 1.38
C PHE A 32 -1.84 -3.68 0.98
N LYS A 33 -2.74 -3.24 0.09
CA LYS A 33 -3.85 -4.09 -0.37
C LYS A 33 -3.33 -5.30 -1.14
N GLN A 34 -2.34 -5.09 -2.01
CA GLN A 34 -1.74 -6.19 -2.74
C GLN A 34 -1.06 -7.18 -1.78
N ALA A 35 -0.41 -6.68 -0.75
CA ALA A 35 0.28 -7.51 0.24
C ALA A 35 -0.69 -8.35 1.08
N THR A 36 -1.88 -7.82 1.37
CA THR A 36 -2.82 -8.46 2.29
C THR A 36 -3.94 -9.21 1.58
N ALA A 37 -4.46 -8.67 0.47
CA ALA A 37 -5.61 -9.24 -0.24
C ALA A 37 -5.25 -9.85 -1.58
N GLY A 38 -4.07 -9.55 -2.12
CA GLY A 38 -3.71 -9.97 -3.47
C GLY A 38 -4.28 -9.03 -4.52
N ASP A 39 -4.54 -9.57 -5.72
CA ASP A 39 -5.03 -8.76 -6.84
C ASP A 39 -6.34 -8.08 -6.53
N VAL A 40 -6.52 -6.90 -7.09
CA VAL A 40 -7.74 -6.12 -6.92
C VAL A 40 -8.97 -6.92 -7.35
N THR A 41 -10.02 -6.84 -6.55
CA THR A 41 -11.30 -7.50 -6.80
C THR A 41 -12.43 -6.48 -6.73
N GLY A 42 -13.59 -6.85 -7.30
CA GLY A 42 -14.75 -6.00 -7.29
C GLY A 42 -14.73 -4.94 -8.38
N GLU A 43 -15.75 -4.12 -8.40
CA GLU A 43 -15.90 -3.07 -9.40
C GLU A 43 -15.26 -1.77 -8.90
N LYS A 44 -14.71 -1.00 -9.84
CA LYS A 44 -14.22 0.33 -9.53
C LYS A 44 -15.39 1.20 -9.06
N PRO A 45 -15.23 1.96 -7.96
CA PRO A 45 -16.26 2.89 -7.50
C PRO A 45 -16.69 3.89 -8.58
N GLY A 46 -17.91 4.40 -8.46
CA GLY A 46 -18.45 5.35 -9.42
C GLY A 46 -17.72 6.69 -9.43
N MET A 47 -18.04 7.49 -10.46
CA MET A 47 -17.30 8.75 -10.71
C MET A 47 -17.45 9.79 -9.59
N PHE A 48 -18.44 9.65 -8.73
CA PHE A 48 -18.61 10.60 -7.62
C PHE A 48 -17.89 10.18 -6.34
N ASP A 49 -17.32 8.97 -6.32
CA ASP A 49 -16.50 8.52 -5.20
C ASP A 49 -15.03 8.64 -5.59
N PHE A 50 -14.51 9.88 -5.56
CA PHE A 50 -13.14 10.15 -5.98
C PHE A 50 -12.10 9.43 -5.15
N VAL A 51 -12.31 9.40 -3.84
CA VAL A 51 -11.36 8.74 -2.92
C VAL A 51 -11.36 7.23 -3.15
N GLY A 52 -12.54 6.63 -3.23
CA GLY A 52 -12.64 5.20 -3.47
C GLY A 52 -12.07 4.80 -4.83
N ALA A 53 -12.32 5.62 -5.86
CA ALA A 53 -11.79 5.36 -7.20
C ALA A 53 -10.26 5.46 -7.21
N ALA A 54 -9.69 6.46 -6.53
CA ALA A 54 -8.25 6.64 -6.45
C ALA A 54 -7.58 5.46 -5.73
N LYS A 55 -8.20 4.99 -4.65
CA LYS A 55 -7.72 3.82 -3.91
C LYS A 55 -7.77 2.56 -4.78
N TYR A 56 -8.87 2.38 -5.49
CA TYR A 56 -9.02 1.24 -6.40
C TYR A 56 -7.92 1.25 -7.46
N ASP A 57 -7.67 2.41 -8.08
CA ASP A 57 -6.64 2.55 -9.11
C ASP A 57 -5.25 2.26 -8.55
N ALA A 58 -4.97 2.71 -7.34
CA ALA A 58 -3.68 2.47 -6.69
C ALA A 58 -3.45 0.98 -6.43
N TRP A 59 -4.49 0.26 -6.04
CA TRP A 59 -4.42 -1.19 -5.85
C TRP A 59 -4.29 -1.90 -7.20
N GLU A 60 -5.07 -1.47 -8.21
CA GLU A 60 -5.04 -2.07 -9.54
C GLU A 60 -3.63 -1.98 -10.18
N LYS A 61 -2.89 -0.91 -9.92
CA LYS A 61 -1.52 -0.77 -10.44
C LYS A 61 -0.61 -1.90 -9.98
N ARG A 62 -0.93 -2.56 -8.89
CA ARG A 62 -0.11 -3.63 -8.33
C ARG A 62 -0.56 -5.02 -8.79
N ARG A 63 -1.58 -5.10 -9.64
CA ARG A 63 -2.10 -6.38 -10.15
C ARG A 63 -0.95 -7.25 -10.68
N GLY A 64 -0.97 -8.51 -10.29
CA GLY A 64 0.06 -9.47 -10.69
C GLY A 64 1.27 -9.55 -9.77
N MET A 65 1.44 -8.58 -8.87
CA MET A 65 2.54 -8.62 -7.90
C MET A 65 2.25 -9.68 -6.84
N LYS A 66 3.23 -10.50 -6.53
CA LYS A 66 3.10 -11.51 -5.48
C LYS A 66 2.94 -10.82 -4.13
N GLN A 67 2.16 -11.44 -3.24
CA GLN A 67 1.94 -10.86 -1.91
C GLN A 67 3.24 -10.64 -1.15
N ASP A 68 4.18 -11.57 -1.21
CA ASP A 68 5.47 -11.40 -0.53
C ASP A 68 6.28 -10.26 -1.13
N ASP A 69 6.24 -10.09 -2.45
CA ASP A 69 6.93 -8.97 -3.11
C ASP A 69 6.30 -7.64 -2.69
N ALA A 70 4.97 -7.61 -2.55
CA ALA A 70 4.27 -6.42 -2.08
C ALA A 70 4.62 -6.11 -0.62
N LYS A 71 4.73 -7.13 0.22
CA LYS A 71 5.17 -6.93 1.62
C LYS A 71 6.55 -6.31 1.68
N GLN A 72 7.48 -6.81 0.88
CA GLN A 72 8.83 -6.25 0.82
C GLN A 72 8.82 -4.82 0.30
N ALA A 73 8.04 -4.56 -0.75
CA ALA A 73 7.92 -3.21 -1.30
C ALA A 73 7.35 -2.24 -0.27
N TYR A 74 6.39 -2.69 0.54
CA TYR A 74 5.81 -1.86 1.60
C TYR A 74 6.86 -1.52 2.65
N VAL A 75 7.60 -2.51 3.12
CA VAL A 75 8.68 -2.31 4.10
C VAL A 75 9.69 -1.32 3.56
N ASP A 76 10.12 -1.50 2.31
CA ASP A 76 11.13 -0.64 1.70
C ASP A 76 10.63 0.81 1.59
N LEU A 77 9.38 1.00 1.20
CA LEU A 77 8.82 2.35 1.06
C LEU A 77 8.70 3.03 2.44
N VAL A 78 8.22 2.31 3.44
CA VAL A 78 8.12 2.87 4.80
C VAL A 78 9.50 3.25 5.32
N ASP A 79 10.51 2.41 5.07
CA ASP A 79 11.89 2.71 5.47
C ASP A 79 12.39 4.00 4.81
N GLN A 80 12.15 4.16 3.51
CA GLN A 80 12.53 5.37 2.78
C GLN A 80 11.84 6.61 3.36
N LEU A 81 10.56 6.52 3.64
CA LEU A 81 9.78 7.65 4.16
C LEU A 81 10.19 8.00 5.60
N ALA A 82 10.54 7.00 6.39
CA ALA A 82 10.97 7.23 7.77
C ALA A 82 12.35 7.85 7.85
N ASP A 83 13.21 7.58 6.86
CA ASP A 83 14.60 8.09 6.81
C ASP A 83 14.69 9.45 6.10
N ALA A 84 13.63 9.91 5.51
CA ALA A 84 13.62 11.17 4.75
C ALA A 84 13.66 12.40 5.65
#